data_01ca06954b0939362cefa900997a9c86
#
_entry.id   01ca06954b0939362cefa900997a9c86
#
_cell.length_a   1.000
_cell.length_b   1.000
_cell.length_c   1.000
_cell.angle_alpha   90.00
_cell.angle_beta   90.00
_cell.angle_gamma   90.00
#
_symmetry.space_group_name_H-M   'P 1'
#
loop_
_entity.id
_entity.type
_entity.pdbx_description
1 polymer ?
#
loop_
_entity_poly.entity_id
_entity_poly.type
_entity_poly.pdbx_seq_one_letter_code
_entity_poly.pdbx_strand_id
1 'polypeptide(L)'
;MAEDRPIQTLAVDIGGSGTKVMVLDEEGNPVTERERVETPQPAKPEPMIAAIVELAKGKTFDRVSVGFPGVVKAGVTKTAANVDAEWIDFDLANTLSQRLSKPVRVINDADMQGLGAIAGQGLELVITLGTGVGGALFLDGKLIPNLEPGHHEFRKGDTYEEQLSNAALEAIGKKKWNDRLQKAIASLEHLFNYDMLYLGGGNAKYITFELPYNAKTVPNISGLLGGIALWREMEVGARDGSRGERWK
;
A
#
# COMPACT_ATOMS: atom_id res chain seq x y z
N MET A 1 -33.86 -0.87 -17.14
CA MET A 1 -33.54 -1.29 -15.75
C MET A 1 -32.05 -1.61 -15.79
N ALA A 2 -31.20 -0.88 -15.07
CA ALA A 2 -29.81 -1.27 -14.93
C ALA A 2 -29.80 -2.60 -14.18
N GLU A 3 -29.21 -3.65 -14.78
CA GLU A 3 -28.98 -4.90 -14.10
C GLU A 3 -28.18 -4.61 -12.84
N ASP A 4 -28.65 -5.17 -11.74
CA ASP A 4 -28.05 -5.05 -10.38
C ASP A 4 -26.80 -5.94 -10.33
N ARG A 5 -25.78 -5.58 -11.12
CA ARG A 5 -24.52 -6.31 -11.10
C ARG A 5 -23.68 -5.88 -9.90
N PRO A 6 -22.90 -6.78 -9.29
CA PRO A 6 -22.00 -6.43 -8.20
C PRO A 6 -21.05 -5.29 -8.58
N ILE A 7 -20.77 -4.39 -7.63
CA ILE A 7 -19.83 -3.28 -7.82
C ILE A 7 -18.43 -3.86 -8.04
N GLN A 8 -17.75 -3.40 -9.08
CA GLN A 8 -16.39 -3.82 -9.40
C GLN A 8 -15.40 -2.68 -9.15
N THR A 9 -14.26 -3.01 -8.56
CA THR A 9 -13.20 -2.05 -8.23
C THR A 9 -11.94 -2.35 -9.04
N LEU A 10 -11.47 -1.38 -9.81
CA LEU A 10 -10.13 -1.43 -10.39
C LEU A 10 -9.12 -1.09 -9.30
N ALA A 11 -8.37 -2.07 -8.84
CA ALA A 11 -7.25 -1.87 -7.94
C ALA A 11 -5.97 -1.61 -8.74
N VAL A 12 -5.27 -0.53 -8.39
CA VAL A 12 -4.02 -0.07 -9.02
C VAL A 12 -2.94 -0.01 -7.96
N ASP A 13 -1.80 -0.63 -8.20
CA ASP A 13 -0.59 -0.57 -7.37
C ASP A 13 0.52 0.11 -8.18
N ILE A 14 0.81 1.36 -7.86
CA ILE A 14 1.87 2.16 -8.47
C ILE A 14 3.17 1.86 -7.75
N GLY A 15 4.16 1.31 -8.46
CA GLY A 15 5.49 1.06 -7.92
C GLY A 15 6.59 1.72 -8.72
N GLY A 16 7.73 1.97 -8.11
CA GLY A 16 8.91 2.55 -8.78
C GLY A 16 9.47 1.70 -9.94
N SER A 17 9.18 0.39 -9.97
CA SER A 17 9.62 -0.54 -11.01
C SER A 17 8.49 -1.09 -11.89
N GLY A 18 7.23 -0.89 -11.54
CA GLY A 18 6.10 -1.37 -12.33
C GLY A 18 4.77 -1.04 -11.69
N THR A 19 3.79 -0.73 -12.54
CA THR A 19 2.40 -0.49 -12.17
C THR A 19 1.60 -1.76 -12.45
N LYS A 20 0.75 -2.15 -11.51
CA LYS A 20 -0.10 -3.34 -11.58
C LYS A 20 -1.55 -2.95 -11.46
N VAL A 21 -2.42 -3.67 -12.18
CA VAL A 21 -3.87 -3.49 -12.08
C VAL A 21 -4.58 -4.84 -12.00
N MET A 22 -5.74 -4.84 -11.35
CA MET A 22 -6.65 -5.98 -11.30
C MET A 22 -8.06 -5.48 -10.98
N VAL A 23 -9.08 -6.06 -11.58
CA VAL A 23 -10.47 -5.80 -11.19
C VAL A 23 -10.87 -6.81 -10.12
N LEU A 24 -11.49 -6.31 -9.06
CA LEU A 24 -11.97 -7.09 -7.91
C LEU A 24 -13.49 -6.93 -7.77
N ASP A 25 -14.17 -7.97 -7.31
CA ASP A 25 -15.57 -7.89 -6.86
C ASP A 25 -15.68 -7.22 -5.47
N GLU A 26 -16.88 -7.15 -4.90
CA GLU A 26 -17.14 -6.54 -3.58
C GLU A 26 -16.51 -7.32 -2.43
N GLU A 27 -16.33 -8.61 -2.58
CA GLU A 27 -15.68 -9.50 -1.61
C GLU A 27 -14.16 -9.40 -1.68
N GLY A 28 -13.60 -8.85 -2.79
CA GLY A 28 -12.16 -8.75 -3.03
C GLY A 28 -11.61 -9.92 -3.83
N ASN A 29 -12.47 -10.74 -4.47
CA ASN A 29 -11.99 -11.79 -5.35
C ASN A 29 -11.61 -11.21 -6.72
N PRO A 30 -10.54 -11.73 -7.34
CA PRO A 30 -10.14 -11.33 -8.69
C PRO A 30 -11.21 -11.64 -9.75
N VAL A 31 -11.65 -10.59 -10.45
CA VAL A 31 -12.54 -10.71 -11.64
C VAL A 31 -11.71 -10.80 -12.92
N THR A 32 -10.53 -10.17 -12.92
CA THR A 32 -9.56 -10.26 -14.03
C THR A 32 -8.23 -10.80 -13.53
N GLU A 33 -7.41 -11.27 -14.46
CA GLU A 33 -6.01 -11.52 -14.15
C GLU A 33 -5.30 -10.22 -13.78
N ARG A 34 -4.21 -10.35 -13.01
CA ARG A 34 -3.31 -9.24 -12.68
C ARG A 34 -2.46 -8.90 -13.88
N GLU A 35 -2.59 -7.69 -14.37
CA GLU A 35 -1.74 -7.14 -15.41
C GLU A 35 -0.67 -6.22 -14.82
N ARG A 36 0.48 -6.15 -15.47
CA ARG A 36 1.60 -5.32 -15.06
C ARG A 36 2.26 -4.67 -16.28
N VAL A 37 2.63 -3.41 -16.12
CA VAL A 37 3.52 -2.70 -17.04
C VAL A 37 4.74 -2.18 -16.25
N GLU A 38 5.88 -2.09 -16.91
CA GLU A 38 7.05 -1.43 -16.31
C GLU A 38 6.78 0.05 -16.12
N THR A 39 7.27 0.60 -15.00
CA THR A 39 7.16 2.04 -14.74
C THR A 39 7.99 2.79 -15.78
N PRO A 40 7.37 3.72 -16.54
CA PRO A 40 8.09 4.57 -17.48
C PRO A 40 9.24 5.32 -16.78
N GLN A 41 10.35 5.49 -17.49
CA GLN A 41 11.48 6.26 -16.97
C GLN A 41 11.69 7.53 -17.82
N PRO A 42 11.73 8.74 -17.20
CA PRO A 42 11.51 9.01 -15.77
C PRO A 42 10.07 8.73 -15.33
N ALA A 43 9.91 8.35 -14.04
CA ALA A 43 8.63 7.94 -13.44
C ALA A 43 7.72 9.16 -13.16
N LYS A 44 7.41 9.94 -14.20
CA LYS A 44 6.60 11.16 -14.14
C LYS A 44 5.10 10.89 -14.12
N PRO A 45 4.26 11.84 -13.60
CA PRO A 45 2.81 11.68 -13.52
C PRO A 45 2.16 11.29 -14.86
N GLU A 46 2.35 12.09 -15.91
CA GLU A 46 1.60 11.89 -17.16
C GLU A 46 1.88 10.54 -17.85
N PRO A 47 3.13 10.08 -18.04
CA PRO A 47 3.39 8.76 -18.59
C PRO A 47 2.81 7.61 -17.74
N MET A 48 2.84 7.74 -16.40
CA MET A 48 2.31 6.71 -15.52
C MET A 48 0.78 6.69 -15.53
N ILE A 49 0.13 7.86 -15.56
CA ILE A 49 -1.33 7.97 -15.70
C ILE A 49 -1.77 7.39 -17.05
N ALA A 50 -1.07 7.70 -18.13
CA ALA A 50 -1.35 7.14 -19.44
C ALA A 50 -1.26 5.60 -19.45
N ALA A 51 -0.26 5.04 -18.79
CA ALA A 51 -0.10 3.59 -18.63
C ALA A 51 -1.26 2.96 -17.84
N ILE A 52 -1.72 3.61 -16.75
CA ILE A 52 -2.89 3.15 -15.97
C ILE A 52 -4.16 3.18 -16.83
N VAL A 53 -4.38 4.26 -17.56
CA VAL A 53 -5.54 4.39 -18.47
C VAL A 53 -5.51 3.31 -19.55
N GLU A 54 -4.35 3.01 -20.10
CA GLU A 54 -4.19 1.93 -21.10
C GLU A 54 -4.51 0.56 -20.49
N LEU A 55 -3.98 0.25 -19.31
CA LEU A 55 -4.28 -0.99 -18.58
C LEU A 55 -5.76 -1.12 -18.18
N ALA A 56 -6.47 -0.02 -18.02
CA ALA A 56 -7.90 0.00 -17.70
C ALA A 56 -8.81 -0.26 -18.93
N LYS A 57 -8.29 -0.10 -20.15
CA LYS A 57 -9.08 -0.28 -21.37
C LYS A 57 -9.68 -1.68 -21.48
N GLY A 58 -10.94 -1.74 -21.89
CA GLY A 58 -11.68 -2.99 -22.07
C GLY A 58 -12.10 -3.68 -20.76
N LYS A 59 -11.74 -3.12 -19.59
CA LYS A 59 -12.18 -3.63 -18.30
C LYS A 59 -13.46 -2.93 -17.83
N THR A 60 -14.33 -3.68 -17.20
CA THR A 60 -15.54 -3.16 -16.56
C THR A 60 -15.24 -2.92 -15.09
N PHE A 61 -15.51 -1.72 -14.58
CA PHE A 61 -15.38 -1.36 -13.16
C PHE A 61 -16.21 -0.10 -12.86
N ASP A 62 -16.53 0.11 -11.61
CA ASP A 62 -17.38 1.21 -11.12
C ASP A 62 -16.59 2.25 -10.37
N ARG A 63 -15.48 1.86 -9.76
CA ARG A 63 -14.62 2.70 -8.92
C ARG A 63 -13.17 2.24 -9.00
N VAL A 64 -12.24 3.10 -8.56
CA VAL A 64 -10.80 2.84 -8.64
C VAL A 64 -10.15 3.07 -7.28
N SER A 65 -9.32 2.13 -6.86
CA SER A 65 -8.44 2.23 -5.69
C SER A 65 -7.00 2.26 -6.14
N VAL A 66 -6.22 3.21 -5.64
CA VAL A 66 -4.82 3.42 -6.04
C VAL A 66 -3.92 3.40 -4.82
N GLY A 67 -2.93 2.51 -4.80
CA GLY A 67 -1.76 2.56 -3.93
C GLY A 67 -0.65 3.35 -4.59
N PHE A 68 -0.12 4.36 -3.91
CA PHE A 68 0.95 5.23 -4.40
C PHE A 68 2.19 5.13 -3.47
N PRO A 69 3.42 5.06 -4.01
CA PRO A 69 4.64 4.93 -3.21
C PRO A 69 5.06 6.28 -2.59
N GLY A 70 4.33 6.72 -1.59
CA GLY A 70 4.56 7.97 -0.87
C GLY A 70 3.36 8.43 -0.07
N VAL A 71 3.54 9.51 0.69
CA VAL A 71 2.49 10.13 1.51
C VAL A 71 1.36 10.66 0.63
N VAL A 72 0.12 10.31 0.95
CA VAL A 72 -1.09 10.81 0.28
C VAL A 72 -2.01 11.49 1.29
N LYS A 73 -2.47 12.70 0.98
CA LYS A 73 -3.44 13.44 1.79
C LYS A 73 -4.60 13.92 0.93
N ALA A 74 -5.79 13.45 1.23
CA ALA A 74 -7.01 13.77 0.47
C ALA A 74 -6.86 13.58 -1.06
N GLY A 75 -6.22 12.47 -1.48
CA GLY A 75 -6.00 12.15 -2.90
C GLY A 75 -4.84 12.87 -3.58
N VAL A 76 -4.17 13.79 -2.86
CA VAL A 76 -2.99 14.53 -3.34
C VAL A 76 -1.72 13.86 -2.82
N THR A 77 -0.78 13.55 -3.70
CA THR A 77 0.53 12.98 -3.35
C THR A 77 1.43 14.06 -2.77
N LYS A 78 2.11 13.76 -1.65
CA LYS A 78 2.89 14.76 -0.88
C LYS A 78 4.39 14.50 -0.88
N THR A 79 4.80 13.25 -1.10
CA THR A 79 6.21 12.85 -1.21
C THR A 79 6.41 12.00 -2.46
N ALA A 80 7.65 11.88 -2.92
CA ALA A 80 8.02 11.17 -4.15
C ALA A 80 9.39 10.51 -3.99
N ALA A 81 9.54 9.59 -3.00
CA ALA A 81 10.83 9.00 -2.68
C ALA A 81 11.38 8.10 -3.81
N ASN A 82 10.52 7.34 -4.47
CA ASN A 82 10.89 6.33 -5.47
C ASN A 82 10.30 6.61 -6.87
N VAL A 83 9.80 7.84 -7.09
CA VAL A 83 9.24 8.33 -8.35
C VAL A 83 9.72 9.78 -8.61
N ASP A 84 9.38 10.36 -9.75
CA ASP A 84 9.80 11.71 -10.10
C ASP A 84 9.23 12.79 -9.16
N ALA A 85 10.00 13.85 -8.91
CA ALA A 85 9.60 14.94 -8.02
C ALA A 85 8.33 15.70 -8.50
N GLU A 86 7.95 15.61 -9.77
CA GLU A 86 6.69 16.16 -10.29
C GLU A 86 5.44 15.56 -9.62
N TRP A 87 5.58 14.47 -8.89
CA TRP A 87 4.49 13.91 -8.07
C TRP A 87 4.20 14.69 -6.78
N ILE A 88 5.12 15.58 -6.34
CA ILE A 88 4.91 16.39 -5.13
C ILE A 88 3.77 17.38 -5.37
N ASP A 89 2.77 17.38 -4.47
CA ASP A 89 1.54 18.18 -4.55
C ASP A 89 0.68 17.92 -5.81
N PHE A 90 0.80 16.72 -6.40
CA PHE A 90 0.01 16.33 -7.55
C PHE A 90 -1.36 15.74 -7.12
N ASP A 91 -2.46 16.25 -7.69
CA ASP A 91 -3.82 15.75 -7.43
C ASP A 91 -4.11 14.48 -8.26
N LEU A 92 -3.61 13.35 -7.77
CA LEU A 92 -3.72 12.06 -8.44
C LEU A 92 -5.17 11.56 -8.48
N ALA A 93 -5.92 11.72 -7.39
CA ALA A 93 -7.30 11.24 -7.33
C ALA A 93 -8.19 11.92 -8.37
N ASN A 94 -8.15 13.25 -8.42
CA ASN A 94 -8.96 14.01 -9.37
C ASN A 94 -8.51 13.77 -10.82
N THR A 95 -7.21 13.74 -11.06
CA THR A 95 -6.66 13.50 -12.41
C THR A 95 -7.11 12.15 -12.97
N LEU A 96 -6.96 11.07 -12.20
CA LEU A 96 -7.42 9.74 -12.62
C LEU A 96 -8.95 9.66 -12.71
N SER A 97 -9.68 10.33 -11.81
CA SER A 97 -11.14 10.37 -11.86
C SER A 97 -11.64 10.99 -13.16
N GLN A 98 -11.02 12.08 -13.62
CA GLN A 98 -11.35 12.71 -14.91
C GLN A 98 -10.99 11.81 -16.09
N ARG A 99 -9.79 11.19 -16.09
CA ARG A 99 -9.33 10.33 -17.19
C ARG A 99 -10.15 9.04 -17.34
N LEU A 100 -10.58 8.45 -16.22
CA LEU A 100 -11.32 7.19 -16.21
C LEU A 100 -12.85 7.37 -16.10
N SER A 101 -13.33 8.60 -15.85
CA SER A 101 -14.74 8.94 -15.60
C SER A 101 -15.36 8.05 -14.50
N LYS A 102 -14.59 7.80 -13.44
CA LYS A 102 -14.95 6.96 -12.29
C LYS A 102 -14.47 7.59 -10.98
N PRO A 103 -15.15 7.34 -9.85
CA PRO A 103 -14.64 7.75 -8.55
C PRO A 103 -13.31 7.05 -8.24
N VAL A 104 -12.34 7.81 -7.75
CA VAL A 104 -10.99 7.33 -7.42
C VAL A 104 -10.65 7.64 -5.97
N ARG A 105 -10.08 6.67 -5.26
CA ARG A 105 -9.45 6.83 -3.94
C ARG A 105 -7.99 6.45 -4.02
N VAL A 106 -7.15 7.27 -3.40
CA VAL A 106 -5.69 7.10 -3.40
C VAL A 106 -5.20 7.08 -1.97
N ILE A 107 -4.37 6.10 -1.63
CA ILE A 107 -3.61 6.04 -0.37
C ILE A 107 -2.17 5.63 -0.63
N ASN A 108 -1.35 5.59 0.42
CA ASN A 108 -0.02 5.00 0.34
C ASN A 108 -0.10 3.50 -0.02
N ASP A 109 0.88 2.98 -0.76
CA ASP A 109 0.92 1.59 -1.24
C ASP A 109 1.05 0.56 -0.10
N ALA A 110 1.85 0.88 0.95
CA ALA A 110 1.95 0.04 2.13
C ALA A 110 0.66 0.06 2.97
N ASP A 111 -0.02 1.22 3.07
CA ASP A 111 -1.33 1.34 3.70
C ASP A 111 -2.35 0.44 2.98
N MET A 112 -2.39 0.48 1.65
CA MET A 112 -3.28 -0.37 0.86
C MET A 112 -2.94 -1.86 1.02
N GLN A 113 -1.66 -2.20 1.02
CA GLN A 113 -1.23 -3.58 1.25
C GLN A 113 -1.62 -4.06 2.65
N GLY A 114 -1.50 -3.19 3.64
CA GLY A 114 -1.88 -3.47 5.01
C GLY A 114 -3.36 -3.79 5.15
N LEU A 115 -4.24 -2.98 4.57
CA LEU A 115 -5.69 -3.23 4.56
C LEU A 115 -6.08 -4.60 4.00
N GLY A 116 -5.29 -5.15 3.08
CA GLY A 116 -5.50 -6.51 2.54
C GLY A 116 -4.84 -7.63 3.34
N ALA A 117 -4.09 -7.30 4.40
CA ALA A 117 -3.28 -8.27 5.13
C ALA A 117 -3.71 -8.49 6.58
N ILE A 118 -4.25 -7.46 7.24
CA ILE A 118 -4.56 -7.45 8.67
C ILE A 118 -5.78 -8.29 9.04
N ALA A 119 -5.85 -8.70 10.30
CA ALA A 119 -7.02 -9.36 10.87
C ALA A 119 -8.06 -8.38 11.43
N GLY A 120 -7.67 -7.14 11.68
CA GLY A 120 -8.54 -6.08 12.21
C GLY A 120 -8.73 -6.14 13.72
N GLN A 121 -7.75 -6.63 14.48
CA GLN A 121 -7.82 -6.78 15.94
C GLN A 121 -6.54 -6.27 16.60
N GLY A 122 -6.70 -5.41 17.59
CA GLY A 122 -5.59 -4.84 18.35
C GLY A 122 -4.70 -3.94 17.51
N LEU A 123 -3.44 -3.80 17.91
CA LEU A 123 -2.43 -3.01 17.21
C LEU A 123 -1.67 -3.88 16.21
N GLU A 124 -1.88 -3.65 14.93
CA GLU A 124 -1.31 -4.44 13.84
C GLU A 124 -0.34 -3.58 13.01
N LEU A 125 0.89 -4.03 12.88
CA LEU A 125 1.93 -3.37 12.09
C LEU A 125 2.18 -4.17 10.81
N VAL A 126 2.21 -3.52 9.67
CA VAL A 126 2.59 -4.10 8.38
C VAL A 126 3.90 -3.46 7.94
N ILE A 127 4.89 -4.27 7.54
CA ILE A 127 6.13 -3.80 6.93
C ILE A 127 6.26 -4.45 5.55
N THR A 128 6.46 -3.63 4.55
CA THR A 128 6.67 -4.08 3.17
C THR A 128 8.15 -4.01 2.82
N LEU A 129 8.70 -5.14 2.34
CA LEU A 129 10.10 -5.31 2.00
C LEU A 129 10.22 -5.49 0.48
N GLY A 130 10.75 -4.49 -0.22
CA GLY A 130 10.84 -4.47 -1.67
C GLY A 130 11.92 -3.53 -2.19
N THR A 131 11.61 -2.74 -3.23
CA THR A 131 12.48 -1.67 -3.73
C THR A 131 12.85 -0.72 -2.59
N GLY A 132 11.84 -0.33 -1.79
CA GLY A 132 11.99 0.38 -0.54
C GLY A 132 11.52 -0.45 0.66
N VAL A 133 11.33 0.23 1.81
CA VAL A 133 10.73 -0.30 3.03
C VAL A 133 9.55 0.59 3.40
N GLY A 134 8.34 0.10 3.18
CA GLY A 134 7.11 0.77 3.60
C GLY A 134 6.58 0.24 4.92
N GLY A 135 5.63 0.96 5.51
CA GLY A 135 4.95 0.50 6.72
C GLY A 135 3.57 1.10 6.88
N ALA A 136 2.67 0.32 7.47
CA ALA A 136 1.32 0.74 7.80
C ALA A 136 0.96 0.26 9.20
N LEU A 137 0.24 1.08 9.97
CA LEU A 137 -0.17 0.80 11.33
C LEU A 137 -1.69 0.85 11.42
N PHE A 138 -2.26 -0.12 12.14
CA PHE A 138 -3.70 -0.23 12.33
C PHE A 138 -4.04 -0.45 13.80
N LEU A 139 -5.13 0.13 14.24
CA LEU A 139 -5.72 -0.12 15.55
C LEU A 139 -7.17 -0.58 15.34
N ASP A 140 -7.46 -1.83 15.74
CA ASP A 140 -8.78 -2.46 15.58
C ASP A 140 -9.32 -2.32 14.14
N GLY A 141 -8.45 -2.61 13.16
CA GLY A 141 -8.75 -2.54 11.73
C GLY A 141 -8.76 -1.13 11.13
N LYS A 142 -8.58 -0.08 11.94
CA LYS A 142 -8.54 1.32 11.46
C LYS A 142 -7.13 1.75 11.15
N LEU A 143 -6.92 2.24 9.95
CA LEU A 143 -5.62 2.74 9.49
C LEU A 143 -5.19 4.00 10.25
N ILE A 144 -3.95 4.02 10.71
CA ILE A 144 -3.21 5.22 11.12
C ILE A 144 -2.37 5.64 9.91
N PRO A 145 -2.82 6.62 9.11
CA PRO A 145 -2.33 6.83 7.76
C PRO A 145 -0.95 7.48 7.70
N ASN A 146 -0.25 7.22 6.59
CA ASN A 146 0.99 7.89 6.21
C ASN A 146 2.14 7.71 7.21
N LEU A 147 2.31 6.52 7.75
CA LEU A 147 3.48 6.16 8.52
C LEU A 147 4.61 5.77 7.56
N GLU A 148 5.79 6.38 7.71
CA GLU A 148 6.95 6.15 6.85
C GLU A 148 8.14 5.59 7.66
N PRO A 149 8.03 4.40 8.28
CA PRO A 149 9.09 3.84 9.11
C PRO A 149 10.36 3.53 8.32
N GLY A 150 10.25 3.31 7.01
CA GLY A 150 11.40 3.07 6.14
C GLY A 150 12.42 4.19 6.16
N HIS A 151 11.98 5.43 6.32
CA HIS A 151 12.83 6.63 6.32
C HIS A 151 13.37 6.99 7.72
N HIS A 152 12.96 6.27 8.76
CA HIS A 152 13.47 6.50 10.12
C HIS A 152 14.84 5.84 10.29
N GLU A 153 15.73 6.47 11.09
CA GLU A 153 17.05 5.92 11.43
C GLU A 153 16.89 4.57 12.15
N PHE A 154 17.63 3.56 11.69
CA PHE A 154 17.62 2.22 12.26
C PHE A 154 18.95 1.90 12.96
N ARG A 155 20.07 2.00 12.24
CA ARG A 155 21.38 1.67 12.80
C ARG A 155 22.51 2.34 12.05
N LYS A 156 23.54 2.78 12.81
CA LYS A 156 24.78 3.38 12.28
C LYS A 156 24.55 4.64 11.42
N GLY A 157 23.47 5.37 11.67
CA GLY A 157 23.08 6.53 10.90
C GLY A 157 22.29 6.21 9.62
N ASP A 158 22.11 4.93 9.27
CA ASP A 158 21.32 4.53 8.11
C ASP A 158 19.86 4.26 8.52
N THR A 159 18.92 4.48 7.58
CA THR A 159 17.50 4.24 7.74
C THR A 159 17.15 2.75 7.63
N TYR A 160 15.89 2.38 7.96
CA TYR A 160 15.39 1.02 7.71
C TYR A 160 15.48 0.67 6.23
N GLU A 161 15.17 1.60 5.33
CA GLU A 161 15.23 1.37 3.88
C GLU A 161 16.65 1.12 3.40
N GLU A 162 17.62 1.96 3.79
CA GLU A 162 19.04 1.78 3.43
C GLU A 162 19.62 0.46 3.95
N GLN A 163 19.02 -0.13 4.98
CA GLN A 163 19.49 -1.38 5.58
C GLN A 163 18.73 -2.63 5.08
N LEU A 164 17.49 -2.52 4.58
CA LEU A 164 16.58 -3.64 4.31
C LEU A 164 15.94 -3.63 2.92
N SER A 165 16.16 -2.61 2.10
CA SER A 165 15.67 -2.56 0.71
C SER A 165 16.27 -3.67 -0.17
N ASN A 166 15.75 -3.82 -1.39
CA ASN A 166 16.32 -4.73 -2.39
C ASN A 166 17.80 -4.42 -2.67
N ALA A 167 18.15 -3.15 -2.79
CA ALA A 167 19.55 -2.72 -2.98
C ALA A 167 20.44 -3.17 -1.81
N ALA A 168 19.96 -3.06 -0.58
CA ALA A 168 20.69 -3.57 0.59
C ALA A 168 20.85 -5.10 0.54
N LEU A 169 19.77 -5.81 0.19
CA LEU A 169 19.80 -7.28 0.06
C LEU A 169 20.85 -7.74 -0.97
N GLU A 170 20.90 -7.10 -2.14
CA GLU A 170 21.88 -7.39 -3.20
C GLU A 170 23.31 -7.07 -2.74
N ALA A 171 23.53 -5.95 -2.07
CA ALA A 171 24.85 -5.51 -1.63
C ALA A 171 25.45 -6.39 -0.53
N ILE A 172 24.64 -6.88 0.43
CA ILE A 172 25.18 -7.58 1.63
C ILE A 172 24.90 -9.09 1.63
N GLY A 173 24.03 -9.56 0.75
CA GLY A 173 23.59 -10.95 0.64
C GLY A 173 22.58 -11.38 1.71
N LYS A 174 21.86 -12.46 1.41
CA LYS A 174 20.68 -12.93 2.18
C LYS A 174 20.98 -13.16 3.67
N LYS A 175 22.12 -13.74 4.02
CA LYS A 175 22.44 -14.04 5.42
C LYS A 175 22.51 -12.77 6.27
N LYS A 176 23.33 -11.79 5.86
CA LYS A 176 23.49 -10.53 6.59
C LYS A 176 22.19 -9.71 6.58
N TRP A 177 21.43 -9.77 5.50
CA TRP A 177 20.14 -9.12 5.40
C TRP A 177 19.14 -9.71 6.41
N ASN A 178 19.07 -11.03 6.56
CA ASN A 178 18.24 -11.70 7.57
C ASN A 178 18.67 -11.31 8.99
N ASP A 179 19.98 -11.25 9.28
CA ASP A 179 20.49 -10.80 10.58
C ASP A 179 20.08 -9.33 10.90
N ARG A 180 20.00 -8.47 9.86
CA ARG A 180 19.48 -7.10 10.02
C ARG A 180 17.99 -7.06 10.22
N LEU A 181 17.23 -7.86 9.46
CA LEU A 181 15.78 -7.93 9.56
C LEU A 181 15.34 -8.41 10.96
N GLN A 182 15.99 -9.40 11.54
CA GLN A 182 15.72 -9.83 12.93
C GLN A 182 15.88 -8.67 13.92
N LYS A 183 16.93 -7.86 13.78
CA LYS A 183 17.14 -6.69 14.64
C LYS A 183 16.10 -5.60 14.40
N ALA A 184 15.67 -5.42 13.15
CA ALA A 184 14.61 -4.49 12.80
C ALA A 184 13.27 -4.90 13.42
N ILE A 185 12.91 -6.17 13.35
CA ILE A 185 11.70 -6.70 13.99
C ILE A 185 11.72 -6.43 15.50
N ALA A 186 12.82 -6.74 16.18
CA ALA A 186 12.95 -6.49 17.61
C ALA A 186 12.88 -4.98 17.95
N SER A 187 13.47 -4.11 17.12
CA SER A 187 13.40 -2.66 17.30
C SER A 187 11.96 -2.14 17.11
N LEU A 188 11.25 -2.61 16.10
CA LEU A 188 9.87 -2.24 15.84
C LEU A 188 8.92 -2.74 16.94
N GLU A 189 9.17 -3.94 17.48
CA GLU A 189 8.41 -4.46 18.61
C GLU A 189 8.55 -3.56 19.85
N HIS A 190 9.79 -3.15 20.19
CA HIS A 190 10.01 -2.22 21.30
C HIS A 190 9.40 -0.82 21.08
N LEU A 191 9.32 -0.37 19.83
CA LEU A 191 8.78 0.94 19.50
C LEU A 191 7.24 0.96 19.53
N PHE A 192 6.61 -0.05 18.91
CA PHE A 192 5.17 -0.06 18.69
C PHE A 192 4.41 -0.94 19.68
N ASN A 193 5.06 -1.96 20.28
CA ASN A 193 4.39 -2.99 21.12
C ASN A 193 3.15 -3.56 20.42
N TYR A 194 3.30 -3.91 19.14
CA TYR A 194 2.22 -4.44 18.32
C TYR A 194 1.75 -5.83 18.79
N ASP A 195 0.46 -6.11 18.59
CA ASP A 195 -0.10 -7.43 18.82
C ASP A 195 0.27 -8.39 17.69
N MET A 196 0.36 -7.89 16.44
CA MET A 196 0.74 -8.67 15.26
C MET A 196 1.57 -7.86 14.26
N LEU A 197 2.64 -8.45 13.75
CA LEU A 197 3.46 -7.95 12.66
C LEU A 197 3.22 -8.76 11.38
N TYR A 198 2.98 -8.07 10.28
CA TYR A 198 2.87 -8.66 8.94
C TYR A 198 4.06 -8.22 8.08
N LEU A 199 4.78 -9.18 7.50
CA LEU A 199 5.92 -8.94 6.62
C LEU A 199 5.53 -9.25 5.18
N GLY A 200 5.36 -8.21 4.39
CA GLY A 200 4.98 -8.28 2.97
C GLY A 200 6.08 -7.84 2.02
N GLY A 201 5.70 -7.64 0.76
CA GLY A 201 6.63 -7.24 -0.29
C GLY A 201 7.41 -8.37 -0.94
N GLY A 202 8.09 -8.05 -2.04
CA GLY A 202 8.78 -9.06 -2.86
C GLY A 202 9.96 -9.75 -2.18
N ASN A 203 10.57 -9.12 -1.16
CA ASN A 203 11.72 -9.66 -0.44
C ASN A 203 11.33 -10.51 0.78
N ALA A 204 10.07 -10.55 1.20
CA ALA A 204 9.60 -11.39 2.29
C ALA A 204 9.89 -12.89 2.04
N LYS A 205 9.90 -13.32 0.79
CA LYS A 205 10.28 -14.70 0.38
C LYS A 205 11.73 -15.10 0.72
N TYR A 206 12.59 -14.15 1.08
CA TYR A 206 13.98 -14.40 1.44
C TYR A 206 14.20 -14.50 2.94
N ILE A 207 13.15 -14.41 3.75
CA ILE A 207 13.21 -14.64 5.20
C ILE A 207 13.51 -16.13 5.44
N THR A 208 14.57 -16.42 6.21
CA THR A 208 15.07 -17.78 6.44
C THR A 208 15.15 -18.15 7.92
N PHE A 209 14.79 -17.25 8.81
CA PHE A 209 14.76 -17.50 10.24
C PHE A 209 13.31 -17.71 10.73
N GLU A 210 13.15 -18.33 11.89
CA GLU A 210 11.85 -18.49 12.53
C GLU A 210 11.36 -17.12 13.05
N LEU A 211 10.18 -16.72 12.59
CA LEU A 211 9.57 -15.47 13.04
C LEU A 211 9.04 -15.60 14.48
N PRO A 212 8.99 -14.50 15.25
CA PRO A 212 8.28 -14.47 16.52
C PRO A 212 6.82 -14.92 16.38
N TYR A 213 6.23 -15.40 17.48
CA TYR A 213 4.85 -15.90 17.50
C TYR A 213 3.80 -14.88 17.03
N ASN A 214 4.12 -13.60 17.22
CA ASN A 214 3.31 -12.45 16.82
C ASN A 214 3.76 -11.83 15.49
N ALA A 215 4.44 -12.59 14.63
CA ALA A 215 4.86 -12.13 13.31
C ALA A 215 4.62 -13.19 12.24
N LYS A 216 4.18 -12.79 11.06
CA LYS A 216 4.00 -13.70 9.90
C LYS A 216 4.25 -12.99 8.56
N THR A 217 4.56 -13.79 7.53
CA THR A 217 4.62 -13.28 6.15
C THR A 217 3.24 -13.22 5.51
N VAL A 218 3.05 -12.27 4.58
CA VAL A 218 1.82 -12.13 3.78
C VAL A 218 2.13 -12.11 2.28
N PRO A 219 1.22 -12.61 1.44
CA PRO A 219 1.40 -12.64 0.00
C PRO A 219 1.49 -11.22 -0.60
N ASN A 220 2.26 -11.07 -1.67
CA ASN A 220 2.43 -9.79 -2.37
C ASN A 220 1.16 -9.31 -3.12
N ILE A 221 0.13 -10.17 -3.24
CA ILE A 221 -1.16 -9.79 -3.83
C ILE A 221 -2.02 -8.94 -2.89
N SER A 222 -1.72 -8.94 -1.58
CA SER A 222 -2.47 -8.18 -0.57
C SER A 222 -2.57 -6.68 -0.92
N GLY A 223 -1.58 -6.12 -1.62
CA GLY A 223 -1.59 -4.75 -2.08
C GLY A 223 -2.80 -4.41 -2.97
N LEU A 224 -3.19 -5.28 -3.87
CA LEU A 224 -4.37 -5.07 -4.71
C LEU A 224 -5.67 -5.41 -3.96
N LEU A 225 -5.68 -6.47 -3.16
CA LEU A 225 -6.85 -6.89 -2.38
C LEU A 225 -7.29 -5.83 -1.35
N GLY A 226 -6.34 -5.10 -0.77
CA GLY A 226 -6.63 -3.98 0.14
C GLY A 226 -7.40 -2.83 -0.50
N GLY A 227 -7.40 -2.73 -1.83
CA GLY A 227 -8.15 -1.72 -2.57
C GLY A 227 -9.66 -1.73 -2.29
N ILE A 228 -10.23 -2.88 -1.94
CA ILE A 228 -11.65 -2.99 -1.57
C ILE A 228 -11.94 -2.35 -0.22
N ALA A 229 -11.03 -2.51 0.75
CA ALA A 229 -11.22 -1.98 2.11
C ALA A 229 -11.35 -0.45 2.12
N LEU A 230 -10.72 0.26 1.17
CA LEU A 230 -10.87 1.71 1.01
C LEU A 230 -12.32 2.17 0.87
N TRP A 231 -13.20 1.34 0.35
CA TRP A 231 -14.60 1.69 0.10
C TRP A 231 -15.52 1.26 1.23
N ARG A 232 -15.13 0.29 2.05
CA ARG A 232 -15.91 -0.19 3.21
C ARG A 232 -15.91 0.81 4.38
N GLU A 233 -14.78 1.43 4.70
CA GLU A 233 -14.65 2.35 5.84
C GLU A 233 -15.53 3.61 5.76
N MET A 234 -15.85 4.09 4.55
CA MET A 234 -16.66 5.31 4.38
C MET A 234 -18.17 5.05 4.38
N GLU A 235 -18.63 3.83 4.14
CA GLU A 235 -20.05 3.50 4.25
C GLU A 235 -20.54 3.52 5.71
N VAL A 236 -19.66 3.20 6.66
CA VAL A 236 -19.95 3.26 8.10
C VAL A 236 -20.05 4.71 8.58
N GLY A 237 -19.21 5.62 8.08
CA GLY A 237 -19.25 7.05 8.42
C GLY A 237 -20.44 7.83 7.84
N ALA A 238 -20.96 7.39 6.69
CA ALA A 238 -22.11 8.04 6.04
C ALA A 238 -23.45 7.71 6.72
N ARG A 239 -23.53 6.65 7.52
CA ARG A 239 -24.74 6.24 8.26
C ARG A 239 -24.90 6.89 9.64
N ASP A 240 -23.86 7.52 10.19
CA ASP A 240 -23.91 8.13 11.53
C ASP A 240 -23.74 9.67 11.49
N GLY A 241 -24.44 10.31 10.55
CA GLY A 241 -24.56 11.77 10.47
C GLY A 241 -25.45 12.41 11.56
N SER A 242 -25.72 11.72 12.66
CA SER A 242 -26.53 12.23 13.77
C SER A 242 -25.87 11.95 15.12
N ARG A 243 -24.81 12.66 15.46
CA ARG A 243 -24.49 13.06 16.86
C ARG A 243 -23.34 14.05 16.86
N GLY A 244 -23.70 15.31 16.71
CA GLY A 244 -22.85 16.40 17.18
C GLY A 244 -22.89 16.45 18.71
N GLU A 245 -21.86 15.99 19.38
CA GLU A 245 -21.57 16.42 20.74
C GLU A 245 -20.17 17.00 20.80
N ARG A 246 -20.15 18.29 21.11
CA ARG A 246 -18.97 19.11 21.31
C ARG A 246 -18.26 18.66 22.59
N TRP A 247 -16.97 18.39 22.50
CA TRP A 247 -16.14 18.40 23.69
C TRP A 247 -15.97 19.85 24.18
N LYS A 248 -16.38 20.12 25.40
CA LYS A 248 -16.05 21.31 26.17
C LYS A 248 -14.82 21.02 27.01
#